data_7172a05a45655080da5298a3d72c3d9b
#
_entry.id   7172a05a45655080da5298a3d72c3d9b
#
_cell.length_a   1.000
_cell.length_b   1.000
_cell.length_c   1.000
_cell.angle_alpha   90.00
_cell.angle_beta   90.00
_cell.angle_gamma   90.00
#
_symmetry.space_group_name_H-M   'P 1'
#
loop_
_entity.id
_entity.type
_entity.pdbx_description
1 polymer ?
#
loop_
_entity_poly.entity_id
_entity_poly.type
_entity_poly.pdbx_seq_one_letter_code
_entity_poly.pdbx_strand_id
1 'polypeptide(L)'
;MNKLYTSLVVITTLFFGGAFYIKSHETPRLGVAQEDFGGKHVQHKIYNGTEPPTSGDHAAPIAWGVYDTPQEDVNTLHNLEHGGIYITYTDSLPKNDLEQLKNLVDEPFSQNGFTPAKVIVAPRLDNDSVLTLSSWNRSLKLDKYDKQTIINYYNTNVNKSPEPLAG
;
A
#
# COMPACT_ATOMS: atom_id res chain seq x y z
N MET A 1 -41.51 -11.00 29.61
CA MET A 1 -40.61 -10.60 28.52
C MET A 1 -40.27 -11.83 27.69
N ASN A 2 -40.50 -11.79 26.39
CA ASN A 2 -40.43 -12.98 25.53
C ASN A 2 -38.95 -13.37 25.33
N LYS A 3 -38.58 -14.61 25.66
CA LYS A 3 -37.18 -15.11 25.54
C LYS A 3 -36.54 -14.82 24.17
N LEU A 4 -37.36 -14.78 23.12
CA LEU A 4 -36.92 -14.44 21.76
C LEU A 4 -36.43 -12.98 21.66
N TYR A 5 -37.11 -12.02 22.29
CA TYR A 5 -36.69 -10.60 22.29
C TYR A 5 -35.41 -10.41 23.09
N THR A 6 -35.25 -11.09 24.21
CA THR A 6 -34.02 -11.00 25.02
C THR A 6 -32.82 -11.55 24.25
N SER A 7 -32.98 -12.69 23.55
CA SER A 7 -31.91 -13.27 22.73
C SER A 7 -31.54 -12.37 21.56
N LEU A 8 -32.51 -11.77 20.89
CA LEU A 8 -32.28 -10.86 19.75
C LEU A 8 -31.48 -9.60 20.19
N VAL A 9 -31.89 -9.01 21.32
CA VAL A 9 -31.20 -7.82 21.88
C VAL A 9 -29.76 -8.14 22.27
N VAL A 10 -29.50 -9.30 22.90
CA VAL A 10 -28.13 -9.71 23.27
C VAL A 10 -27.26 -9.92 22.02
N ILE A 11 -27.77 -10.60 20.99
CA ILE A 11 -27.03 -10.85 19.74
C ILE A 11 -26.69 -9.52 19.05
N THR A 12 -27.66 -8.60 18.97
CA THR A 12 -27.45 -7.29 18.34
C THR A 12 -26.41 -6.47 19.09
N THR A 13 -26.47 -6.46 20.41
CA THR A 13 -25.51 -5.71 21.23
C THR A 13 -24.09 -6.27 21.13
N LEU A 14 -23.95 -7.62 21.07
CA LEU A 14 -22.67 -8.27 20.89
C LEU A 14 -22.08 -7.99 19.49
N PHE A 15 -22.94 -8.01 18.47
CA PHE A 15 -22.51 -7.73 17.09
C PHE A 15 -22.06 -6.28 16.91
N PHE A 16 -22.88 -5.31 17.32
CA PHE A 16 -22.51 -3.88 17.21
C PHE A 16 -21.38 -3.50 18.18
N GLY A 17 -21.36 -4.04 19.38
CA GLY A 17 -20.29 -3.83 20.35
C GLY A 17 -18.96 -4.39 19.84
N GLY A 18 -18.96 -5.58 19.26
CA GLY A 18 -17.78 -6.20 18.65
C GLY A 18 -17.27 -5.41 17.45
N ALA A 19 -18.16 -4.99 16.54
CA ALA A 19 -17.79 -4.18 15.38
C ALA A 19 -17.21 -2.82 15.79
N PHE A 20 -17.79 -2.16 16.78
CA PHE A 20 -17.27 -0.90 17.32
C PHE A 20 -15.91 -1.09 17.99
N TYR A 21 -15.72 -2.15 18.76
CA TYR A 21 -14.44 -2.47 19.40
C TYR A 21 -13.34 -2.70 18.36
N ILE A 22 -13.60 -3.50 17.33
CA ILE A 22 -12.64 -3.77 16.22
C ILE A 22 -12.26 -2.46 15.55
N LYS A 23 -13.24 -1.63 15.13
CA LYS A 23 -12.98 -0.37 14.46
C LYS A 23 -12.20 0.64 15.32
N SER A 24 -12.42 0.67 16.63
CA SER A 24 -11.72 1.57 17.57
C SER A 24 -10.27 1.16 17.86
N HIS A 25 -9.86 -0.07 17.50
CA HIS A 25 -8.52 -0.61 17.71
C HIS A 25 -7.72 -0.79 16.41
N GLU A 26 -8.24 -0.35 15.28
CA GLU A 26 -7.45 -0.34 14.04
C GLU A 26 -6.28 0.63 14.15
N THR A 27 -5.08 0.14 13.85
CA THR A 27 -3.89 0.99 13.75
C THR A 27 -4.09 2.00 12.62
N PRO A 28 -3.97 3.31 12.87
CA PRO A 28 -4.09 4.31 11.82
C PRO A 28 -3.07 4.07 10.71
N ARG A 29 -3.50 4.20 9.46
CA ARG A 29 -2.62 4.10 8.30
C ARG A 29 -1.61 5.25 8.31
N LEU A 30 -0.32 4.93 8.18
CA LEU A 30 0.75 5.93 8.07
C LEU A 30 0.72 6.58 6.68
N GLY A 31 1.13 7.85 6.61
CA GLY A 31 1.17 8.65 5.39
C GLY A 31 -0.02 9.59 5.22
N VAL A 32 -0.02 10.35 4.13
CA VAL A 32 -1.03 11.34 3.78
C VAL A 32 -2.12 10.68 2.93
N ALA A 33 -3.39 10.90 3.31
CA ALA A 33 -4.51 10.44 2.51
C ALA A 33 -4.56 11.20 1.18
N GLN A 34 -4.76 10.46 0.09
CA GLN A 34 -4.92 10.99 -1.26
C GLN A 34 -6.37 10.82 -1.72
N GLU A 35 -6.78 11.63 -2.70
CA GLU A 35 -8.10 11.49 -3.31
C GLU A 35 -8.24 10.13 -4.00
N ASP A 36 -9.44 9.55 -3.89
CA ASP A 36 -9.77 8.30 -4.56
C ASP A 36 -10.41 8.58 -5.92
N PHE A 37 -9.67 8.32 -6.98
CA PHE A 37 -10.17 8.42 -8.35
C PHE A 37 -10.80 7.12 -8.85
N GLY A 38 -11.00 6.13 -7.96
CA GLY A 38 -11.43 4.79 -8.34
C GLY A 38 -10.42 4.10 -9.26
N GLY A 39 -10.90 3.28 -10.19
CA GLY A 39 -10.05 2.65 -11.20
C GLY A 39 -10.87 1.86 -12.20
N LYS A 40 -10.48 1.95 -13.48
CA LYS A 40 -10.99 1.09 -14.56
C LYS A 40 -9.80 0.40 -15.20
N HIS A 41 -9.97 -0.84 -15.59
CA HIS A 41 -8.98 -1.52 -16.40
C HIS A 41 -8.90 -0.88 -17.79
N VAL A 42 -7.71 -0.41 -18.17
CA VAL A 42 -7.38 0.18 -19.46
C VAL A 42 -6.16 -0.51 -20.05
N GLN A 43 -5.96 -0.38 -21.37
CA GLN A 43 -4.75 -0.94 -21.97
C GLN A 43 -3.52 -0.05 -21.78
N HIS A 44 -3.74 1.27 -21.73
CA HIS A 44 -2.66 2.25 -21.63
C HIS A 44 -3.20 3.55 -21.03
N LYS A 45 -2.40 4.17 -20.16
CA LYS A 45 -2.60 5.53 -19.65
C LYS A 45 -1.25 6.09 -19.20
N ILE A 46 -1.00 7.36 -19.49
CA ILE A 46 0.19 8.06 -19.02
C ILE A 46 -0.20 8.89 -17.81
N TYR A 47 0.55 8.72 -16.75
CA TYR A 47 0.49 9.55 -15.56
C TYR A 47 1.65 10.53 -15.57
N ASN A 48 1.35 11.81 -15.52
CA ASN A 48 2.34 12.88 -15.49
C ASN A 48 2.31 13.53 -14.10
N GLY A 49 3.43 13.50 -13.39
CA GLY A 49 3.52 14.10 -12.06
C GLY A 49 4.79 13.69 -11.35
N THR A 50 5.11 14.43 -10.29
CA THR A 50 6.28 14.20 -9.45
C THR A 50 6.01 13.18 -8.34
N GLU A 51 4.83 12.58 -8.32
CA GLU A 51 4.45 11.50 -7.39
C GLU A 51 3.80 10.36 -8.17
N PRO A 52 4.02 9.10 -7.75
CA PRO A 52 3.24 7.97 -8.28
C PRO A 52 1.76 8.16 -7.97
N PRO A 53 0.85 7.82 -8.91
CA PRO A 53 -0.58 7.82 -8.63
C PRO A 53 -0.91 6.78 -7.55
N THR A 54 -1.93 7.04 -6.73
CA THR A 54 -2.37 6.14 -5.66
C THR A 54 -3.74 5.52 -5.90
N SER A 55 -4.43 5.95 -6.95
CA SER A 55 -5.70 5.41 -7.45
C SER A 55 -5.94 5.89 -8.88
N GLY A 56 -6.88 5.30 -9.58
CA GLY A 56 -7.24 5.67 -10.95
C GLY A 56 -7.17 4.51 -11.94
N ASP A 57 -7.39 4.81 -13.21
CA ASP A 57 -7.39 3.80 -14.28
C ASP A 57 -6.02 3.13 -14.40
N HIS A 58 -5.98 1.80 -14.57
CA HIS A 58 -4.75 1.02 -14.55
C HIS A 58 -4.78 -0.14 -15.55
N ALA A 59 -3.59 -0.58 -15.95
CA ALA A 59 -3.38 -1.71 -16.85
C ALA A 59 -3.10 -2.99 -16.05
N ALA A 60 -2.69 -4.07 -16.73
CA ALA A 60 -2.34 -5.31 -16.06
C ALA A 60 -1.22 -5.12 -15.03
N PRO A 61 -1.26 -5.81 -13.87
CA PRO A 61 -0.23 -5.68 -12.86
C PRO A 61 1.11 -6.27 -13.31
N ILE A 62 2.17 -5.89 -12.62
CA ILE A 62 3.50 -6.48 -12.79
C ILE A 62 3.83 -7.42 -11.63
N ALA A 63 4.87 -8.22 -11.77
CA ALA A 63 5.32 -9.08 -10.68
C ALA A 63 5.77 -8.26 -9.46
N TRP A 64 5.57 -8.80 -8.26
CA TRP A 64 6.12 -8.23 -7.03
C TRP A 64 7.65 -8.35 -7.02
N GLY A 65 8.33 -7.40 -6.43
CA GLY A 65 9.78 -7.47 -6.26
C GLY A 65 10.53 -6.17 -6.51
N VAL A 66 11.83 -6.30 -6.74
CA VAL A 66 12.77 -5.21 -6.96
C VAL A 66 13.09 -5.07 -8.44
N TYR A 67 13.05 -3.86 -8.93
CA TYR A 67 13.37 -3.49 -10.32
C TYR A 67 14.53 -2.50 -10.33
N ASP A 68 15.44 -2.67 -11.28
CA ASP A 68 16.55 -1.74 -11.51
C ASP A 68 16.24 -0.69 -12.59
N THR A 69 15.06 -0.75 -13.16
CA THR A 69 14.54 0.19 -14.17
C THR A 69 13.20 0.78 -13.75
N PRO A 70 12.88 2.00 -14.17
CA PRO A 70 11.55 2.59 -13.95
C PRO A 70 10.43 1.67 -14.43
N GLN A 71 9.34 1.65 -13.69
CA GLN A 71 8.13 0.91 -14.02
C GLN A 71 7.01 1.87 -14.41
N GLU A 72 6.13 1.42 -15.31
CA GLU A 72 4.99 2.22 -15.74
C GLU A 72 3.98 2.38 -14.59
N ASP A 73 3.67 3.61 -14.22
CA ASP A 73 2.72 3.92 -13.14
C ASP A 73 1.34 3.27 -13.36
N VAL A 74 0.89 3.16 -14.62
CA VAL A 74 -0.39 2.54 -14.96
C VAL A 74 -0.45 1.05 -14.61
N ASN A 75 0.67 0.36 -14.59
CA ASN A 75 0.78 -1.05 -14.23
C ASN A 75 0.94 -1.22 -12.71
N THR A 76 1.84 -0.44 -12.08
CA THR A 76 2.07 -0.52 -10.63
C THR A 76 0.83 -0.12 -9.84
N LEU A 77 -0.01 0.74 -10.38
CA LEU A 77 -1.27 1.15 -9.77
C LEU A 77 -2.25 -0.03 -9.59
N HIS A 78 -2.27 -1.00 -10.50
CA HIS A 78 -3.04 -2.24 -10.33
C HIS A 78 -2.52 -3.07 -9.15
N ASN A 79 -1.20 -3.11 -8.95
CA ASN A 79 -0.63 -3.74 -7.76
C ASN A 79 -1.07 -3.05 -6.45
N LEU A 80 -1.26 -1.71 -6.46
CA LEU A 80 -1.81 -1.00 -5.31
C LEU A 80 -3.28 -1.39 -5.06
N GLU A 81 -4.10 -1.60 -6.11
CA GLU A 81 -5.47 -2.09 -5.99
C GLU A 81 -5.52 -3.48 -5.35
N HIS A 82 -4.53 -4.34 -5.64
CA HIS A 82 -4.37 -5.65 -5.00
C HIS A 82 -3.72 -5.59 -3.61
N GLY A 83 -3.62 -4.41 -3.02
CA GLY A 83 -3.14 -4.21 -1.66
C GLY A 83 -1.64 -4.10 -1.49
N GLY A 84 -0.92 -3.90 -2.57
CA GLY A 84 0.52 -3.75 -2.54
C GLY A 84 1.01 -2.37 -2.12
N ILE A 85 2.32 -2.28 -1.97
CA ILE A 85 3.06 -1.06 -1.70
C ILE A 85 4.05 -0.83 -2.84
N TYR A 86 4.04 0.37 -3.41
CA TYR A 86 5.02 0.80 -4.39
C TYR A 86 6.00 1.77 -3.73
N ILE A 87 7.28 1.41 -3.67
CA ILE A 87 8.35 2.22 -3.11
C ILE A 87 9.23 2.69 -4.27
N THR A 88 9.24 3.98 -4.51
CA THR A 88 10.04 4.61 -5.56
C THR A 88 11.17 5.42 -4.97
N TYR A 89 12.30 5.49 -5.70
CA TYR A 89 13.48 6.23 -5.29
C TYR A 89 14.10 7.02 -6.45
N THR A 90 14.80 8.10 -6.11
CA THR A 90 15.60 8.89 -7.05
C THR A 90 17.07 8.53 -6.94
N ASP A 91 17.90 9.02 -7.88
CA ASP A 91 19.35 8.87 -7.87
C ASP A 91 20.04 9.54 -6.65
N SER A 92 19.29 10.36 -5.90
CA SER A 92 19.77 11.00 -4.67
C SER A 92 19.86 10.01 -3.49
N LEU A 93 19.24 8.83 -3.58
CA LEU A 93 19.32 7.82 -2.55
C LEU A 93 20.72 7.20 -2.52
N PRO A 94 21.45 7.25 -1.37
CA PRO A 94 22.77 6.65 -1.26
C PRO A 94 22.74 5.13 -1.57
N LYS A 95 23.75 4.62 -2.25
CA LYS A 95 23.81 3.19 -2.66
C LYS A 95 23.65 2.22 -1.50
N ASN A 96 24.27 2.51 -0.36
CA ASN A 96 24.13 1.66 0.83
C ASN A 96 22.68 1.63 1.35
N ASP A 97 21.96 2.75 1.27
CA ASP A 97 20.56 2.84 1.70
C ASP A 97 19.65 2.13 0.69
N LEU A 98 19.97 2.19 -0.60
CA LEU A 98 19.27 1.42 -1.64
C LEU A 98 19.40 -0.09 -1.42
N GLU A 99 20.60 -0.58 -1.10
CA GLU A 99 20.79 -2.00 -0.80
C GLU A 99 20.01 -2.41 0.45
N GLN A 100 19.99 -1.59 1.49
CA GLN A 100 19.18 -1.84 2.67
C GLN A 100 17.69 -1.84 2.35
N LEU A 101 17.20 -0.92 1.49
CA LEU A 101 15.82 -0.88 1.04
C LEU A 101 15.44 -2.16 0.27
N LYS A 102 16.28 -2.60 -0.66
CA LYS A 102 16.05 -3.83 -1.43
C LYS A 102 15.95 -5.06 -0.52
N ASN A 103 16.77 -5.15 0.51
CA ASN A 103 16.74 -6.26 1.45
C ASN A 103 15.45 -6.34 2.29
N LEU A 104 14.69 -5.24 2.44
CA LEU A 104 13.39 -5.27 3.14
C LEU A 104 12.35 -6.11 2.41
N VAL A 105 12.49 -6.31 1.11
CA VAL A 105 11.56 -7.12 0.30
C VAL A 105 11.62 -8.59 0.72
N ASP A 106 12.80 -9.08 1.06
CA ASP A 106 12.98 -10.44 1.55
C ASP A 106 12.60 -10.56 3.04
N GLU A 107 13.05 -9.60 3.86
CA GLU A 107 12.71 -9.50 5.29
C GLU A 107 12.76 -8.02 5.75
N PRO A 108 11.78 -7.53 6.53
CA PRO A 108 10.68 -8.26 7.18
C PRO A 108 9.36 -8.31 6.38
N PHE A 109 9.28 -7.76 5.16
CA PHE A 109 8.01 -7.68 4.44
C PHE A 109 7.41 -9.05 4.13
N SER A 110 8.24 -10.04 3.76
CA SER A 110 7.82 -11.40 3.49
C SER A 110 7.19 -12.11 4.70
N GLN A 111 7.46 -11.64 5.92
CA GLN A 111 6.94 -12.24 7.15
C GLN A 111 5.47 -11.91 7.45
N ASN A 112 4.86 -10.99 6.72
CA ASN A 112 3.47 -10.57 6.92
C ASN A 112 2.41 -11.51 6.29
N GLY A 113 2.77 -12.77 6.04
CA GLY A 113 1.86 -13.80 5.53
C GLY A 113 1.66 -13.77 4.01
N PHE A 114 2.41 -12.94 3.30
CA PHE A 114 2.42 -12.88 1.83
C PHE A 114 3.78 -13.36 1.31
N THR A 115 3.75 -14.32 0.42
CA THR A 115 4.94 -14.83 -0.26
C THR A 115 4.64 -14.90 -1.75
N PRO A 116 5.23 -14.06 -2.59
CA PRO A 116 6.16 -12.97 -2.26
C PRO A 116 5.49 -11.81 -1.50
N ALA A 117 6.29 -10.96 -0.84
CA ALA A 117 5.79 -9.73 -0.24
C ALA A 117 5.10 -8.86 -1.29
N LYS A 118 3.94 -8.28 -0.95
CA LYS A 118 3.20 -7.38 -1.86
C LYS A 118 3.88 -6.01 -1.95
N VAL A 119 5.06 -5.98 -2.53
CA VAL A 119 5.84 -4.74 -2.66
C VAL A 119 6.55 -4.69 -4.02
N ILE A 120 6.61 -3.49 -4.58
CA ILE A 120 7.43 -3.15 -5.73
C ILE A 120 8.41 -2.09 -5.27
N VAL A 121 9.70 -2.27 -5.56
CA VAL A 121 10.74 -1.25 -5.39
C VAL A 121 11.31 -0.94 -6.76
N ALA A 122 11.27 0.31 -7.19
CA ALA A 122 11.80 0.71 -8.50
C ALA A 122 12.31 2.16 -8.49
N PRO A 123 13.28 2.52 -9.37
CA PRO A 123 13.64 3.90 -9.57
C PRO A 123 12.49 4.68 -10.23
N ARG A 124 12.31 5.95 -9.84
CA ARG A 124 11.42 6.91 -10.48
C ARG A 124 12.03 8.30 -10.36
N LEU A 125 12.68 8.73 -11.44
CA LEU A 125 13.53 9.92 -11.44
C LEU A 125 12.74 11.22 -11.33
N ASP A 126 11.47 11.21 -11.72
CA ASP A 126 10.57 12.37 -11.65
C ASP A 126 10.04 12.65 -10.24
N ASN A 127 10.36 11.82 -9.24
CA ASN A 127 9.94 12.07 -7.86
C ASN A 127 10.52 13.38 -7.34
N ASP A 128 9.72 14.13 -6.59
CA ASP A 128 10.13 15.35 -5.89
C ASP A 128 10.69 15.09 -4.47
N SER A 129 10.89 13.83 -4.12
CA SER A 129 11.48 13.37 -2.85
C SER A 129 12.46 12.24 -3.10
N VAL A 130 13.38 12.00 -2.16
CA VAL A 130 14.37 10.90 -2.28
C VAL A 130 13.69 9.53 -2.36
N LEU A 131 12.66 9.33 -1.56
CA LEU A 131 11.81 8.15 -1.53
C LEU A 131 10.34 8.56 -1.50
N THR A 132 9.51 7.85 -2.26
CA THR A 132 8.05 7.93 -2.15
C THR A 132 7.49 6.53 -1.93
N LEU A 133 6.68 6.37 -0.89
CA LEU A 133 5.94 5.14 -0.60
C LEU A 133 4.48 5.37 -0.94
N SER A 134 3.93 4.52 -1.80
CA SER A 134 2.55 4.61 -2.27
C SER A 134 1.79 3.33 -1.98
N SER A 135 0.54 3.46 -1.56
CA SER A 135 -0.46 2.42 -1.43
C SER A 135 -1.80 2.97 -1.91
N TRP A 136 -2.84 2.16 -2.02
CA TRP A 136 -4.14 2.67 -2.46
C TRP A 136 -4.60 3.85 -1.58
N ASN A 137 -4.81 5.01 -2.23
CA ASN A 137 -5.25 6.29 -1.63
C ASN A 137 -4.34 6.82 -0.51
N ARG A 138 -3.04 6.51 -0.54
CA ARG A 138 -2.12 7.01 0.48
C ARG A 138 -0.69 7.08 -0.04
N SER A 139 0.02 8.14 0.34
CA SER A 139 1.43 8.32 0.04
C SER A 139 2.21 8.83 1.25
N LEU A 140 3.52 8.58 1.24
CA LEU A 140 4.47 9.11 2.21
C LEU A 140 5.79 9.44 1.49
N LYS A 141 6.25 10.68 1.62
CA LYS A 141 7.53 11.15 1.10
C LYS A 141 8.58 11.14 2.20
N LEU A 142 9.78 10.73 1.85
CA LEU A 142 10.93 10.74 2.74
C LEU A 142 12.13 11.38 2.04
N ASP A 143 12.83 12.28 2.75
CA ASP A 143 14.03 12.95 2.26
C ASP A 143 15.31 12.10 2.45
N LYS A 144 15.19 10.96 3.15
CA LYS A 144 16.26 10.00 3.39
C LYS A 144 15.68 8.62 3.74
N TYR A 145 16.51 7.59 3.64
CA TYR A 145 16.17 6.26 4.11
C TYR A 145 15.91 6.24 5.62
N ASP A 146 14.75 5.70 6.00
CA ASP A 146 14.39 5.43 7.39
C ASP A 146 13.69 4.07 7.45
N LYS A 147 14.47 3.06 7.83
CA LYS A 147 14.03 1.67 7.89
C LYS A 147 12.74 1.49 8.70
N GLN A 148 12.66 2.11 9.89
CA GLN A 148 11.52 1.91 10.76
C GLN A 148 10.24 2.54 10.19
N THR A 149 10.35 3.73 9.63
CA THR A 149 9.24 4.41 8.96
C THR A 149 8.75 3.63 7.76
N ILE A 150 9.65 3.06 6.94
CA ILE A 150 9.31 2.23 5.77
C ILE A 150 8.57 0.97 6.20
N ILE A 151 9.07 0.26 7.22
CA ILE A 151 8.42 -0.93 7.78
C ILE A 151 7.04 -0.59 8.33
N ASN A 152 6.91 0.49 9.09
CA ASN A 152 5.63 0.93 9.64
C ASN A 152 4.64 1.31 8.53
N TYR A 153 5.10 1.96 7.45
CA TYR A 153 4.24 2.27 6.32
C TYR A 153 3.72 0.98 5.66
N TYR A 154 4.60 0.02 5.39
CA TYR A 154 4.20 -1.28 4.84
C TYR A 154 3.15 -1.95 5.73
N ASN A 155 3.43 -2.13 7.01
CA ASN A 155 2.57 -2.85 7.94
C ASN A 155 1.19 -2.20 8.13
N THR A 156 1.10 -0.87 8.06
CA THR A 156 -0.17 -0.16 8.25
C THR A 156 -0.98 0.01 6.97
N ASN A 157 -0.38 -0.24 5.80
CA ASN A 157 -1.01 0.01 4.51
C ASN A 157 -1.21 -1.23 3.64
N VAL A 158 -0.40 -2.29 3.81
CA VAL A 158 -0.55 -3.52 3.02
C VAL A 158 -1.96 -4.11 3.17
N ASN A 159 -2.57 -4.53 2.07
CA ASN A 159 -3.95 -5.02 1.97
C ASN A 159 -5.05 -4.02 2.41
N LYS A 160 -4.75 -2.73 2.41
CA LYS A 160 -5.74 -1.67 2.64
C LYS A 160 -6.16 -1.05 1.30
N SER A 161 -6.86 -1.82 0.48
CA SER A 161 -7.23 -1.51 -0.90
C SER A 161 -8.58 -2.11 -1.27
N PRO A 162 -9.15 -1.82 -2.47
CA PRO A 162 -10.41 -2.40 -2.92
C PRO A 162 -10.38 -3.92 -3.10
N GLU A 163 -9.26 -4.48 -3.62
CA GLU A 163 -9.12 -5.89 -3.95
C GLU A 163 -7.94 -6.57 -3.24
N PRO A 164 -7.91 -6.55 -1.89
CA PRO A 164 -6.72 -6.98 -1.14
C PRO A 164 -6.43 -8.50 -1.23
N LEU A 165 -7.40 -9.29 -1.67
CA LEU A 165 -7.28 -10.75 -1.81
C LEU A 165 -7.00 -11.19 -3.25
N ALA A 166 -7.00 -10.27 -4.22
CA ALA A 166 -6.59 -10.55 -5.59
C ALA A 166 -5.06 -10.62 -5.68
N GLY A 167 -4.53 -11.48 -6.55
CA GLY A 167 -3.09 -11.52 -6.80
C GLY A 167 -2.52 -12.87 -6.88
#